data_b734bbb477c01e3c284fd60caf1f43db
#
_entry.id   b734bbb477c01e3c284fd60caf1f43db
#
_cell.length_a   1.000
_cell.length_b   1.000
_cell.length_c   1.000
_cell.angle_alpha   90.00
_cell.angle_beta   90.00
_cell.angle_gamma   90.00
#
_symmetry.space_group_name_H-M   'P 1'
#
loop_
_entity.id
_entity.type
_entity.pdbx_description
1 polymer ?
#
loop_
_entity_poly.entity_id
_entity_poly.type
_entity_poly.pdbx_seq_one_letter_code
_entity_poly.pdbx_strand_id
1 'polypeptide(L)'
;MIENKKVCVILPAYNAARTLERTVAEIPMAVVDDIILVDDASSDCTSAIAARLGLHVVRHAANLGYGGNQKTCYRHALERGADIVVMLHPDYQYPPRLIGPMAAMLAAGPCQAVLGSRILGNGAVSGGMPLYKYIANRALTKLENLLLGARLSEYHTGYRAWTRELLAALPLERCSDDFVFDNQILALAIHRGYAIGEIACPTHYFPEASSINFARGVVYGLGVLRTAFAYRAHRMGLIRSRLFQP
;
A
#
# COMPACT_ATOMS: atom_id res chain seq x y z
N MET A 1 5.49 -0.09 -20.21
CA MET A 1 5.75 -1.55 -19.97
C MET A 1 7.19 -1.77 -19.53
N ILE A 2 7.42 -2.69 -18.61
CA ILE A 2 8.75 -3.17 -18.22
C ILE A 2 8.81 -4.67 -18.53
N GLU A 3 9.80 -5.12 -19.31
CA GLU A 3 9.99 -6.54 -19.69
C GLU A 3 8.68 -7.22 -20.16
N ASN A 4 7.94 -6.55 -21.03
CA ASN A 4 6.63 -6.97 -21.53
C ASN A 4 5.53 -7.11 -20.44
N LYS A 5 5.74 -6.58 -19.24
CA LYS A 5 4.75 -6.53 -18.17
C LYS A 5 4.02 -5.18 -18.20
N LYS A 6 2.68 -5.23 -18.16
CA LYS A 6 1.84 -4.03 -18.05
C LYS A 6 1.86 -3.49 -16.62
N VAL A 7 2.35 -2.26 -16.46
CA VAL A 7 2.45 -1.57 -15.15
C VAL A 7 1.27 -0.63 -14.98
N CYS A 8 0.48 -0.84 -13.95
CA CYS A 8 -0.62 0.02 -13.56
C CYS A 8 -0.31 0.71 -12.22
N VAL A 9 -0.48 2.02 -12.18
CA VAL A 9 -0.45 2.79 -10.92
C VAL A 9 -1.86 2.98 -10.41
N ILE A 10 -2.10 2.67 -9.15
CA ILE A 10 -3.37 2.93 -8.47
C ILE A 10 -3.21 4.05 -7.45
N LEU A 11 -4.17 4.97 -7.45
CA LEU A 11 -4.24 6.14 -6.60
C LEU A 11 -5.52 6.08 -5.76
N PRO A 12 -5.51 5.46 -4.56
CA PRO A 12 -6.64 5.54 -3.65
C PRO A 12 -6.75 6.97 -3.12
N ALA A 13 -7.84 7.67 -3.45
CA ALA A 13 -7.98 9.10 -3.21
C ALA A 13 -9.17 9.42 -2.29
N TYR A 14 -8.96 10.34 -1.36
CA TYR A 14 -9.98 11.00 -0.58
C TYR A 14 -9.55 12.42 -0.24
N ASN A 15 -10.23 13.44 -0.79
CA ASN A 15 -9.90 14.85 -0.64
C ASN A 15 -8.44 15.18 -1.00
N ALA A 16 -7.98 14.74 -2.18
CA ALA A 16 -6.60 14.87 -2.64
C ALA A 16 -6.40 16.02 -3.66
N ALA A 17 -7.37 16.91 -3.85
CA ALA A 17 -7.34 17.95 -4.89
C ALA A 17 -6.08 18.82 -4.86
N ARG A 18 -5.48 19.05 -3.68
CA ARG A 18 -4.30 19.92 -3.51
C ARG A 18 -2.99 19.32 -3.98
N THR A 19 -2.90 17.99 -4.00
CA THR A 19 -1.62 17.27 -4.21
C THR A 19 -1.64 16.38 -5.46
N LEU A 20 -2.83 16.05 -5.96
CA LEU A 20 -3.01 15.11 -7.05
C LEU A 20 -2.25 15.48 -8.31
N GLU A 21 -2.37 16.75 -8.80
CA GLU A 21 -1.68 17.19 -10.02
C GLU A 21 -0.17 17.03 -9.92
N ARG A 22 0.39 17.47 -8.80
CA ARG A 22 1.83 17.34 -8.53
C ARG A 22 2.27 15.88 -8.46
N THR A 23 1.48 15.02 -7.80
CA THR A 23 1.78 13.59 -7.72
C THR A 23 1.80 12.95 -9.10
N VAL A 24 0.77 13.22 -9.92
CA VAL A 24 0.64 12.66 -11.27
C VAL A 24 1.74 13.15 -12.21
N ALA A 25 2.12 14.43 -12.12
CA ALA A 25 3.15 15.03 -12.97
C ALA A 25 4.53 14.38 -12.84
N GLU A 26 4.83 13.76 -11.68
CA GLU A 26 6.09 13.06 -11.43
C GLU A 26 6.04 11.54 -11.70
N ILE A 27 4.89 10.98 -12.10
CA ILE A 27 4.79 9.56 -12.47
C ILE A 27 5.60 9.31 -13.74
N PRO A 28 6.52 8.34 -13.74
CA PRO A 28 7.38 8.06 -14.91
C PRO A 28 6.59 7.36 -16.03
N MET A 29 5.94 8.14 -16.89
CA MET A 29 5.08 7.64 -17.98
C MET A 29 5.81 6.74 -18.98
N ALA A 30 7.13 6.77 -19.03
CA ALA A 30 7.91 5.85 -19.86
C ALA A 30 7.76 4.37 -19.45
N VAL A 31 7.40 4.10 -18.19
CA VAL A 31 7.28 2.73 -17.63
C VAL A 31 5.85 2.40 -17.20
N VAL A 32 4.98 3.39 -17.04
CA VAL A 32 3.59 3.22 -16.60
C VAL A 32 2.66 3.16 -17.81
N ASP A 33 1.81 2.16 -17.87
CA ASP A 33 0.87 1.94 -18.97
C ASP A 33 -0.55 2.42 -18.64
N ASP A 34 -0.90 2.47 -17.37
CA ASP A 34 -2.24 2.85 -16.93
C ASP A 34 -2.21 3.50 -15.54
N ILE A 35 -3.06 4.49 -15.31
CA ILE A 35 -3.22 5.13 -14.02
C ILE A 35 -4.71 5.13 -13.66
N ILE A 36 -5.03 4.49 -12.54
CA ILE A 36 -6.39 4.40 -12.00
C ILE A 36 -6.48 5.20 -10.73
N LEU A 37 -7.41 6.14 -10.67
CA LEU A 37 -7.76 6.83 -9.44
C LEU A 37 -9.13 6.36 -8.97
N VAL A 38 -9.21 5.87 -7.73
CA VAL A 38 -10.48 5.58 -7.07
C VAL A 38 -10.75 6.64 -6.02
N ASP A 39 -11.78 7.44 -6.27
CA ASP A 39 -12.23 8.52 -5.39
C ASP A 39 -13.28 8.01 -4.40
N ASP A 40 -12.90 7.99 -3.13
CA ASP A 40 -13.73 7.46 -2.04
C ASP A 40 -14.77 8.49 -1.54
N ALA A 41 -15.58 8.99 -2.46
CA ALA A 41 -16.61 10.01 -2.22
C ALA A 41 -16.04 11.33 -1.67
N SER A 42 -14.99 11.87 -2.30
CA SER A 42 -14.41 13.16 -1.95
C SER A 42 -15.44 14.29 -2.03
N SER A 43 -15.34 15.25 -1.13
CA SER A 43 -16.13 16.48 -1.11
C SER A 43 -15.48 17.66 -1.87
N ASP A 44 -14.21 17.49 -2.28
CA ASP A 44 -13.45 18.46 -3.05
C ASP A 44 -13.43 18.13 -4.56
N CYS A 45 -12.59 18.83 -5.33
CA CYS A 45 -12.48 18.66 -6.78
C CYS A 45 -11.61 17.46 -7.21
N THR A 46 -11.30 16.49 -6.34
CA THR A 46 -10.41 15.36 -6.64
C THR A 46 -10.79 14.64 -7.94
N SER A 47 -12.04 14.18 -8.08
CA SER A 47 -12.50 13.48 -9.30
C SER A 47 -12.44 14.34 -10.56
N ALA A 48 -12.77 15.64 -10.47
CA ALA A 48 -12.72 16.54 -11.61
C ALA A 48 -11.28 16.76 -12.09
N ILE A 49 -10.35 16.95 -11.16
CA ILE A 49 -8.92 17.08 -11.48
C ILE A 49 -8.39 15.79 -12.12
N ALA A 50 -8.72 14.62 -11.57
CA ALA A 50 -8.31 13.33 -12.11
C ALA A 50 -8.79 13.11 -13.56
N ALA A 51 -10.05 13.45 -13.83
CA ALA A 51 -10.62 13.37 -15.18
C ALA A 51 -9.92 14.32 -16.16
N ARG A 52 -9.62 15.56 -15.75
CA ARG A 52 -8.86 16.55 -16.55
C ARG A 52 -7.44 16.06 -16.86
N LEU A 53 -6.80 15.32 -15.94
CA LEU A 53 -5.49 14.70 -16.15
C LEU A 53 -5.53 13.44 -17.03
N GLY A 54 -6.71 13.04 -17.52
CA GLY A 54 -6.88 11.87 -18.38
C GLY A 54 -6.75 10.52 -17.64
N LEU A 55 -6.88 10.50 -16.31
CA LEU A 55 -6.81 9.28 -15.53
C LEU A 55 -8.08 8.42 -15.69
N HIS A 56 -7.96 7.11 -15.50
CA HIS A 56 -9.15 6.27 -15.33
C HIS A 56 -9.73 6.50 -13.94
N VAL A 57 -10.89 7.17 -13.87
CA VAL A 57 -11.52 7.57 -12.62
C VAL A 57 -12.69 6.66 -12.29
N VAL A 58 -12.65 6.10 -11.08
CA VAL A 58 -13.77 5.40 -10.45
C VAL A 58 -14.18 6.19 -9.21
N ARG A 59 -15.47 6.45 -9.02
CA ARG A 59 -15.96 7.19 -7.86
C ARG A 59 -16.97 6.35 -7.08
N HIS A 60 -16.75 6.24 -5.77
CA HIS A 60 -17.70 5.61 -4.86
C HIS A 60 -18.89 6.53 -4.59
N ALA A 61 -20.07 5.94 -4.40
CA ALA A 61 -21.27 6.69 -4.00
C ALA A 61 -21.22 7.15 -2.53
N ALA A 62 -20.47 6.41 -1.69
CA ALA A 62 -20.23 6.72 -0.29
C ALA A 62 -18.78 6.31 0.07
N ASN A 63 -18.23 6.90 1.14
CA ASN A 63 -16.90 6.54 1.63
C ASN A 63 -16.89 5.10 2.15
N LEU A 64 -16.09 4.25 1.53
CA LEU A 64 -15.92 2.82 1.88
C LEU A 64 -14.75 2.59 2.84
N GLY A 65 -13.97 3.62 3.14
CA GLY A 65 -12.78 3.53 3.96
C GLY A 65 -11.52 3.17 3.18
N TYR A 66 -10.40 3.32 3.84
CA TYR A 66 -9.07 3.17 3.26
C TYR A 66 -8.84 1.81 2.58
N GLY A 67 -9.15 0.71 3.27
CA GLY A 67 -9.02 -0.64 2.72
C GLY A 67 -10.06 -0.94 1.65
N GLY A 68 -11.32 -0.47 1.83
CA GLY A 68 -12.37 -0.60 0.83
C GLY A 68 -12.00 0.09 -0.48
N ASN A 69 -11.42 1.29 -0.41
CA ASN A 69 -10.91 1.99 -1.59
C ASN A 69 -9.79 1.20 -2.28
N GLN A 70 -8.81 0.69 -1.53
CA GLN A 70 -7.72 -0.11 -2.12
C GLN A 70 -8.23 -1.39 -2.80
N LYS A 71 -9.21 -2.10 -2.21
CA LYS A 71 -9.82 -3.28 -2.84
C LYS A 71 -10.40 -2.94 -4.21
N THR A 72 -11.12 -1.81 -4.31
CA THR A 72 -11.65 -1.31 -5.59
C THR A 72 -10.52 -1.00 -6.57
N CYS A 73 -9.44 -0.33 -6.12
CA CYS A 73 -8.26 -0.06 -6.94
C CYS A 73 -7.65 -1.35 -7.51
N TYR A 74 -7.38 -2.34 -6.66
CA TYR A 74 -6.76 -3.60 -7.09
C TYR A 74 -7.65 -4.36 -8.06
N ARG A 75 -8.96 -4.42 -7.80
CA ARG A 75 -9.93 -5.08 -8.71
C ARG A 75 -9.88 -4.44 -10.10
N HIS A 76 -10.00 -3.12 -10.21
CA HIS A 76 -9.96 -2.44 -11.50
C HIS A 76 -8.61 -2.60 -12.21
N ALA A 77 -7.48 -2.59 -11.50
CA ALA A 77 -6.17 -2.84 -12.10
C ALA A 77 -6.09 -4.25 -12.70
N LEU A 78 -6.58 -5.27 -12.00
CA LEU A 78 -6.62 -6.65 -12.48
C LEU A 78 -7.57 -6.82 -13.68
N GLU A 79 -8.76 -6.22 -13.64
CA GLU A 79 -9.73 -6.23 -14.75
C GLU A 79 -9.17 -5.57 -16.01
N ARG A 80 -8.36 -4.53 -15.87
CA ARG A 80 -7.69 -3.83 -16.97
C ARG A 80 -6.40 -4.51 -17.46
N GLY A 81 -6.08 -5.67 -16.93
CA GLY A 81 -4.99 -6.51 -17.40
C GLY A 81 -3.60 -6.11 -16.89
N ALA A 82 -3.50 -5.43 -15.75
CA ALA A 82 -2.22 -5.11 -15.13
C ALA A 82 -1.47 -6.39 -14.73
N ASP A 83 -0.18 -6.49 -15.04
CA ASP A 83 0.74 -7.53 -14.58
C ASP A 83 1.43 -7.11 -13.27
N ILE A 84 1.70 -5.82 -13.15
CA ILE A 84 2.30 -5.18 -11.98
C ILE A 84 1.41 -4.03 -11.57
N VAL A 85 1.06 -3.97 -10.28
CA VAL A 85 0.25 -2.90 -9.71
C VAL A 85 1.07 -2.17 -8.65
N VAL A 86 1.25 -0.86 -8.83
CA VAL A 86 1.95 0.00 -7.87
C VAL A 86 0.94 0.90 -7.19
N MET A 87 0.80 0.79 -5.88
CA MET A 87 -0.05 1.64 -5.07
C MET A 87 0.73 2.86 -4.60
N LEU A 88 0.29 4.03 -4.99
CA LEU A 88 0.85 5.33 -4.63
C LEU A 88 -0.25 6.23 -4.06
N HIS A 89 -0.01 6.83 -2.90
CA HIS A 89 -0.94 7.82 -2.36
C HIS A 89 -0.83 9.15 -3.10
N PRO A 90 -1.98 9.77 -3.48
CA PRO A 90 -1.97 11.05 -4.19
C PRO A 90 -1.69 12.26 -3.28
N ASP A 91 -1.18 12.06 -2.08
CA ASP A 91 -0.86 13.08 -1.06
C ASP A 91 0.59 13.60 -1.15
N TYR A 92 1.35 13.15 -2.16
CA TYR A 92 2.73 13.54 -2.43
C TYR A 92 3.74 13.24 -1.30
N GLN A 93 3.42 12.35 -0.38
CA GLN A 93 4.38 11.91 0.66
C GLN A 93 5.50 11.03 0.10
N TYR A 94 5.20 10.24 -0.90
CA TYR A 94 6.11 9.28 -1.51
C TYR A 94 6.58 9.75 -2.89
N PRO A 95 7.87 9.60 -3.24
CA PRO A 95 8.38 10.03 -4.53
C PRO A 95 7.89 9.12 -5.67
N PRO A 96 7.10 9.62 -6.64
CA PRO A 96 6.57 8.81 -7.74
C PRO A 96 7.66 8.17 -8.60
N ARG A 97 8.85 8.75 -8.65
CA ARG A 97 10.03 8.22 -9.39
C ARG A 97 10.45 6.81 -8.96
N LEU A 98 10.06 6.33 -7.77
CA LEU A 98 10.36 4.96 -7.33
C LEU A 98 9.44 3.91 -7.97
N ILE A 99 8.39 4.28 -8.68
CA ILE A 99 7.52 3.35 -9.43
C ILE A 99 8.34 2.47 -10.36
N GLY A 100 9.25 3.08 -11.16
CA GLY A 100 10.10 2.34 -12.09
C GLY A 100 10.97 1.28 -11.41
N PRO A 101 11.81 1.63 -10.44
CA PRO A 101 12.60 0.67 -9.67
C PRO A 101 11.78 -0.44 -8.99
N MET A 102 10.62 -0.11 -8.37
CA MET A 102 9.75 -1.12 -7.76
C MET A 102 9.16 -2.09 -8.80
N ALA A 103 8.71 -1.57 -9.93
CA ALA A 103 8.19 -2.39 -11.02
C ALA A 103 9.27 -3.25 -11.65
N ALA A 104 10.50 -2.74 -11.82
CA ALA A 104 11.64 -3.50 -12.34
C ALA A 104 12.02 -4.67 -11.41
N MET A 105 12.00 -4.47 -10.09
CA MET A 105 12.23 -5.56 -9.13
C MET A 105 11.20 -6.69 -9.27
N LEU A 106 9.91 -6.35 -9.51
CA LEU A 106 8.86 -7.35 -9.72
C LEU A 106 8.98 -8.02 -11.09
N ALA A 107 9.32 -7.27 -12.13
CA ALA A 107 9.49 -7.78 -13.48
C ALA A 107 10.65 -8.79 -13.55
N ALA A 108 11.77 -8.50 -12.88
CA ALA A 108 12.93 -9.39 -12.79
C ALA A 108 12.67 -10.68 -12.00
N GLY A 109 11.55 -10.79 -11.25
CA GLY A 109 11.06 -12.03 -10.66
C GLY A 109 11.62 -12.47 -9.30
N PRO A 110 12.54 -11.74 -8.59
CA PRO A 110 13.06 -12.21 -7.30
C PRO A 110 12.03 -12.13 -6.17
N CYS A 111 10.93 -11.37 -6.36
CA CYS A 111 9.86 -11.19 -5.40
C CYS A 111 8.52 -10.92 -6.09
N GLN A 112 7.42 -11.11 -5.36
CA GLN A 112 6.06 -10.85 -5.84
C GLN A 112 5.44 -9.61 -5.19
N ALA A 113 6.11 -9.06 -4.19
CA ALA A 113 5.76 -7.79 -3.55
C ALA A 113 7.02 -6.93 -3.34
N VAL A 114 6.87 -5.61 -3.44
CA VAL A 114 7.94 -4.65 -3.09
C VAL A 114 7.35 -3.54 -2.21
N LEU A 115 8.04 -3.24 -1.11
CA LEU A 115 7.67 -2.18 -0.19
C LEU A 115 8.64 -1.01 -0.30
N GLY A 116 8.12 0.21 -0.36
CA GLY A 116 8.91 1.42 -0.21
C GLY A 116 9.15 1.71 1.28
N SER A 117 10.24 1.21 1.84
CA SER A 117 10.52 1.35 3.27
C SER A 117 11.14 2.71 3.61
N ARG A 118 10.53 3.43 4.55
CA ARG A 118 11.02 4.68 5.11
C ARG A 118 12.19 4.46 6.09
N ILE A 119 12.33 3.23 6.57
CA ILE A 119 13.31 2.84 7.58
C ILE A 119 14.64 2.45 6.94
N LEU A 120 14.61 1.84 5.75
CA LEU A 120 15.84 1.59 4.99
C LEU A 120 16.52 2.92 4.62
N GLY A 121 17.83 3.01 4.82
CA GLY A 121 18.62 4.19 4.46
C GLY A 121 18.45 5.40 5.38
N ASN A 122 17.94 5.23 6.59
CA ASN A 122 17.77 6.29 7.61
C ASN A 122 16.88 7.47 7.19
N GLY A 123 16.04 7.31 6.15
CA GLY A 123 15.21 8.40 5.59
C GLY A 123 14.03 8.85 6.44
N ALA A 124 13.60 8.05 7.42
CA ALA A 124 12.38 8.33 8.19
C ALA A 124 12.49 9.59 9.07
N VAL A 125 13.52 9.66 9.90
CA VAL A 125 13.72 10.79 10.85
C VAL A 125 14.17 12.04 10.10
N SER A 126 15.08 11.92 9.15
CA SER A 126 15.53 13.05 8.32
C SER A 126 14.40 13.60 7.42
N GLY A 127 13.43 12.77 7.05
CA GLY A 127 12.22 13.17 6.31
C GLY A 127 11.13 13.82 7.17
N GLY A 128 11.34 13.98 8.49
CA GLY A 128 10.43 14.67 9.40
C GLY A 128 9.44 13.75 10.14
N MET A 129 9.68 12.42 10.16
CA MET A 129 8.84 11.51 10.95
C MET A 129 8.95 11.84 12.44
N PRO A 130 7.83 12.10 13.16
CA PRO A 130 7.87 12.31 14.61
C PRO A 130 8.50 11.12 15.35
N LEU A 131 9.36 11.39 16.33
CA LEU A 131 10.14 10.37 17.04
C LEU A 131 9.24 9.28 17.66
N TYR A 132 8.09 9.65 18.23
CA TYR A 132 7.16 8.67 18.81
C TYR A 132 6.58 7.72 17.74
N LYS A 133 6.32 8.21 16.53
CA LYS A 133 5.87 7.37 15.39
C LYS A 133 6.98 6.42 14.96
N TYR A 134 8.22 6.91 14.92
CA TYR A 134 9.39 6.09 14.61
C TYR A 134 9.58 4.95 15.62
N ILE A 135 9.55 5.26 16.92
CA ILE A 135 9.69 4.26 17.98
C ILE A 135 8.55 3.23 17.92
N ALA A 136 7.30 3.69 17.78
CA ALA A 136 6.15 2.80 17.66
C ALA A 136 6.26 1.88 16.42
N ASN A 137 6.64 2.43 15.27
CA ASN A 137 6.88 1.67 14.03
C ASN A 137 7.94 0.58 14.27
N ARG A 138 9.09 0.92 14.87
CA ARG A 138 10.17 -0.03 15.14
C ARG A 138 9.76 -1.15 16.11
N ALA A 139 9.00 -0.80 17.15
CA ALA A 139 8.51 -1.76 18.12
C ALA A 139 7.50 -2.73 17.50
N LEU A 140 6.52 -2.21 16.76
CA LEU A 140 5.53 -3.02 16.04
C LEU A 140 6.21 -3.92 14.99
N THR A 141 7.10 -3.37 14.15
CA THR A 141 7.84 -4.15 13.15
C THR A 141 8.63 -5.31 13.75
N LYS A 142 9.30 -5.09 14.90
CA LYS A 142 10.03 -6.20 15.59
C LYS A 142 9.08 -7.30 16.03
N LEU A 143 7.93 -6.94 16.59
CA LEU A 143 6.94 -7.91 17.06
C LEU A 143 6.28 -8.64 15.89
N GLU A 144 5.96 -7.95 14.81
CA GLU A 144 5.43 -8.57 13.58
C GLU A 144 6.43 -9.53 12.97
N ASN A 145 7.70 -9.17 12.84
CA ASN A 145 8.76 -10.05 12.36
C ASN A 145 8.83 -11.35 13.19
N LEU A 146 8.74 -11.23 14.54
CA LEU A 146 8.72 -12.40 15.43
C LEU A 146 7.47 -13.27 15.22
N LEU A 147 6.29 -12.66 15.16
CA LEU A 147 5.02 -13.37 15.08
C LEU A 147 4.77 -13.95 13.69
N LEU A 148 5.09 -13.21 12.63
CA LEU A 148 4.89 -13.63 11.24
C LEU A 148 6.05 -14.51 10.72
N GLY A 149 7.21 -14.50 11.41
CA GLY A 149 8.40 -15.24 10.97
C GLY A 149 9.08 -14.62 9.75
N ALA A 150 8.97 -13.29 9.60
CA ALA A 150 9.56 -12.52 8.50
C ALA A 150 10.74 -11.65 8.98
N ARG A 151 11.38 -10.93 8.05
CA ARG A 151 12.51 -10.05 8.33
C ARG A 151 12.39 -8.74 7.54
N LEU A 152 11.24 -8.09 7.62
CA LEU A 152 11.03 -6.80 6.96
C LEU A 152 11.58 -5.67 7.81
N SER A 153 12.05 -4.62 7.15
CA SER A 153 12.49 -3.39 7.82
C SER A 153 11.32 -2.54 8.29
N GLU A 154 10.17 -2.62 7.58
CA GLU A 154 8.95 -1.88 7.87
C GLU A 154 7.71 -2.60 7.31
N TYR A 155 6.59 -2.57 8.08
CA TYR A 155 5.26 -3.04 7.64
C TYR A 155 4.29 -1.90 7.34
N HIS A 156 4.55 -0.70 7.85
CA HIS A 156 3.56 0.39 7.96
C HIS A 156 3.71 1.45 6.87
N THR A 157 4.34 1.11 5.77
CA THR A 157 4.41 1.97 4.59
C THR A 157 3.18 1.79 3.71
N GLY A 158 2.69 2.89 3.13
CA GLY A 158 1.62 2.84 2.12
C GLY A 158 2.14 2.74 0.68
N TYR A 159 3.45 2.78 0.44
CA TYR A 159 4.01 2.66 -0.91
C TYR A 159 4.38 1.23 -1.22
N ARG A 160 3.63 0.60 -2.11
CA ARG A 160 3.68 -0.85 -2.33
C ARG A 160 3.53 -1.18 -3.80
N ALA A 161 4.18 -2.25 -4.22
CA ALA A 161 3.97 -2.82 -5.55
C ALA A 161 3.74 -4.33 -5.44
N TRP A 162 2.90 -4.87 -6.32
CA TRP A 162 2.44 -6.25 -6.29
C TRP A 162 2.42 -6.83 -7.69
N THR A 163 2.71 -8.12 -7.82
CA THR A 163 2.41 -8.86 -9.05
C THR A 163 0.93 -9.21 -9.14
N ARG A 164 0.41 -9.34 -10.36
CA ARG A 164 -0.92 -9.87 -10.65
C ARG A 164 -1.18 -11.21 -9.96
N GLU A 165 -0.20 -12.11 -10.03
CA GLU A 165 -0.27 -13.45 -9.43
C GLU A 165 -0.60 -13.36 -7.94
N LEU A 166 0.14 -12.56 -7.19
CA LEU A 166 -0.07 -12.37 -5.76
C LEU A 166 -1.47 -11.79 -5.48
N LEU A 167 -1.84 -10.68 -6.15
CA LEU A 167 -3.12 -10.03 -5.92
C LEU A 167 -4.32 -10.93 -6.23
N ALA A 168 -4.25 -11.71 -7.30
CA ALA A 168 -5.32 -12.64 -7.70
C ALA A 168 -5.46 -13.84 -6.75
N ALA A 169 -4.36 -14.25 -6.08
CA ALA A 169 -4.37 -15.39 -5.15
C ALA A 169 -4.85 -15.03 -3.74
N LEU A 170 -4.83 -13.74 -3.36
CA LEU A 170 -5.17 -13.33 -2.00
C LEU A 170 -6.67 -13.02 -1.85
N PRO A 171 -7.31 -13.47 -0.75
CA PRO A 171 -8.72 -13.20 -0.48
C PRO A 171 -8.92 -11.79 0.10
N LEU A 172 -8.66 -10.74 -0.70
CA LEU A 172 -8.66 -9.34 -0.26
C LEU A 172 -9.99 -8.90 0.35
N GLU A 173 -11.10 -9.48 -0.10
CA GLU A 173 -12.44 -9.19 0.44
C GLU A 173 -12.62 -9.60 1.92
N ARG A 174 -11.76 -10.51 2.42
CA ARG A 174 -11.75 -10.89 3.85
C ARG A 174 -10.99 -9.90 4.72
N CYS A 175 -10.23 -9.00 4.12
CA CYS A 175 -9.47 -7.97 4.82
C CYS A 175 -10.38 -6.82 5.27
N SER A 176 -9.92 -6.06 6.25
CA SER A 176 -10.56 -4.86 6.78
C SER A 176 -10.76 -3.80 5.68
N ASP A 177 -11.81 -2.99 5.82
CA ASP A 177 -12.01 -1.80 4.99
C ASP A 177 -11.28 -0.56 5.55
N ASP A 178 -10.63 -0.68 6.71
CA ASP A 178 -9.85 0.39 7.34
C ASP A 178 -8.33 0.19 7.16
N PHE A 179 -7.50 1.01 7.77
CA PHE A 179 -6.03 1.05 7.65
C PHE A 179 -5.31 -0.28 7.93
N VAL A 180 -5.89 -1.16 8.75
CA VAL A 180 -5.34 -2.50 9.02
C VAL A 180 -5.26 -3.37 7.75
N PHE A 181 -5.99 -3.03 6.69
CA PHE A 181 -5.91 -3.69 5.38
C PHE A 181 -4.46 -3.86 4.92
N ASP A 182 -3.67 -2.82 5.02
CA ASP A 182 -2.26 -2.81 4.59
C ASP A 182 -1.41 -3.86 5.32
N ASN A 183 -1.68 -4.09 6.59
CA ASN A 183 -1.00 -5.12 7.37
C ASN A 183 -1.53 -6.51 7.02
N GLN A 184 -2.84 -6.64 6.83
CA GLN A 184 -3.47 -7.92 6.54
C GLN A 184 -3.04 -8.50 5.18
N ILE A 185 -2.92 -7.67 4.14
CA ILE A 185 -2.43 -8.12 2.83
C ILE A 185 -0.99 -8.62 2.91
N LEU A 186 -0.11 -7.98 3.70
CA LEU A 186 1.24 -8.47 3.94
C LEU A 186 1.27 -9.78 4.71
N ALA A 187 0.46 -9.89 5.77
CA ALA A 187 0.34 -11.12 6.54
C ALA A 187 -0.16 -12.29 5.67
N LEU A 188 -1.09 -12.02 4.74
CA LEU A 188 -1.57 -13.00 3.77
C LEU A 188 -0.48 -13.40 2.77
N ALA A 189 0.29 -12.44 2.24
CA ALA A 189 1.41 -12.70 1.35
C ALA A 189 2.47 -13.60 2.02
N ILE A 190 2.83 -13.28 3.26
CA ILE A 190 3.75 -14.10 4.08
C ILE A 190 3.16 -15.50 4.33
N HIS A 191 1.86 -15.59 4.64
CA HIS A 191 1.18 -16.86 4.87
C HIS A 191 1.22 -17.79 3.65
N ARG A 192 1.09 -17.22 2.46
CA ARG A 192 1.15 -17.94 1.18
C ARG A 192 2.57 -18.19 0.68
N GLY A 193 3.60 -17.71 1.40
CA GLY A 193 5.00 -17.92 1.05
C GLY A 193 5.54 -17.03 -0.07
N TYR A 194 4.86 -15.93 -0.40
CA TYR A 194 5.35 -14.98 -1.40
C TYR A 194 6.57 -14.22 -0.89
N ALA A 195 7.55 -14.03 -1.78
CA ALA A 195 8.74 -13.26 -1.48
C ALA A 195 8.44 -11.76 -1.53
N ILE A 196 8.93 -11.03 -0.52
CA ILE A 196 8.75 -9.59 -0.37
C ILE A 196 10.10 -8.91 -0.43
N GLY A 197 10.29 -8.00 -1.40
CA GLY A 197 11.44 -7.12 -1.51
C GLY A 197 11.17 -5.77 -0.84
N GLU A 198 12.24 -5.03 -0.56
CA GLU A 198 12.16 -3.68 0.00
C GLU A 198 13.10 -2.74 -0.75
N ILE A 199 12.67 -1.49 -0.93
CA ILE A 199 13.50 -0.41 -1.48
C ILE A 199 13.49 0.78 -0.52
N ALA A 200 14.62 1.47 -0.36
CA ALA A 200 14.67 2.68 0.46
C ALA A 200 13.79 3.78 -0.14
N CYS A 201 12.88 4.33 0.66
CA CYS A 201 11.92 5.34 0.25
C CYS A 201 12.02 6.57 1.15
N PRO A 202 12.66 7.66 0.71
CA PRO A 202 12.60 8.92 1.42
C PRO A 202 11.15 9.42 1.43
N THR A 203 10.69 9.91 2.57
CA THR A 203 9.32 10.38 2.75
C THR A 203 9.34 11.82 3.22
N HIS A 204 8.49 12.66 2.64
CA HIS A 204 8.34 14.04 3.03
C HIS A 204 7.09 14.21 3.90
N TYR A 205 7.28 14.71 5.13
CA TYR A 205 6.19 15.05 6.01
C TYR A 205 5.94 16.56 5.94
N PHE A 206 4.74 16.97 5.54
CA PHE A 206 4.30 18.35 5.46
C PHE A 206 2.83 18.47 5.90
N PRO A 207 2.33 19.67 6.24
CA PRO A 207 1.00 19.82 6.86
C PRO A 207 -0.18 19.28 6.05
N GLU A 208 -0.10 19.34 4.70
CA GLU A 208 -1.16 18.86 3.80
C GLU A 208 -1.13 17.35 3.59
N ALA A 209 -0.04 16.69 4.02
CA ALA A 209 0.10 15.25 3.89
C ALA A 209 -0.86 14.52 4.83
N SER A 210 -1.51 13.47 4.32
CA SER A 210 -2.41 12.68 5.13
C SER A 210 -1.66 11.94 6.24
N SER A 211 -2.11 12.08 7.48
CA SER A 211 -1.53 11.34 8.60
C SER A 211 -2.61 10.87 9.57
N ILE A 212 -2.47 9.62 10.00
CA ILE A 212 -3.34 9.07 11.05
C ILE A 212 -3.09 9.86 12.35
N ASN A 213 -4.16 10.35 12.99
CA ASN A 213 -4.07 10.97 14.30
C ASN A 213 -3.72 9.93 15.39
N PHE A 214 -3.34 10.39 16.58
CA PHE A 214 -2.87 9.51 17.66
C PHE A 214 -3.90 8.41 18.02
N ALA A 215 -5.18 8.75 18.20
CA ALA A 215 -6.22 7.79 18.57
C ALA A 215 -6.41 6.71 17.49
N ARG A 216 -6.51 7.11 16.22
CA ARG A 216 -6.55 6.16 15.09
C ARG A 216 -5.26 5.34 14.99
N GLY A 217 -4.10 5.93 15.32
CA GLY A 217 -2.82 5.21 15.36
C GLY A 217 -2.82 4.08 16.39
N VAL A 218 -3.43 4.30 17.58
CA VAL A 218 -3.59 3.25 18.59
C VAL A 218 -4.53 2.14 18.10
N VAL A 219 -5.68 2.48 17.52
CA VAL A 219 -6.62 1.50 16.96
C VAL A 219 -5.95 0.68 15.85
N TYR A 220 -5.21 1.34 14.96
CA TYR A 220 -4.41 0.67 13.92
C TYR A 220 -3.39 -0.30 14.54
N GLY A 221 -2.59 0.14 15.52
CA GLY A 221 -1.59 -0.71 16.19
C GLY A 221 -2.20 -1.94 16.85
N LEU A 222 -3.34 -1.80 17.53
CA LEU A 222 -4.08 -2.93 18.08
C LEU A 222 -4.58 -3.90 17.00
N GLY A 223 -5.06 -3.38 15.87
CA GLY A 223 -5.47 -4.17 14.71
C GLY A 223 -4.31 -4.96 14.10
N VAL A 224 -3.13 -4.33 13.97
CA VAL A 224 -1.88 -4.97 13.53
C VAL A 224 -1.51 -6.11 14.46
N LEU A 225 -1.46 -5.88 15.77
CA LEU A 225 -1.15 -6.92 16.75
C LEU A 225 -2.15 -8.07 16.70
N ARG A 226 -3.45 -7.76 16.64
CA ARG A 226 -4.50 -8.78 16.50
C ARG A 226 -4.27 -9.65 15.26
N THR A 227 -3.92 -9.06 14.13
CA THR A 227 -3.62 -9.79 12.88
C THR A 227 -2.41 -10.70 13.06
N ALA A 228 -1.30 -10.19 13.63
CA ALA A 228 -0.07 -10.95 13.82
C ALA A 228 -0.24 -12.11 14.82
N PHE A 229 -0.96 -11.89 15.93
CA PHE A 229 -1.29 -12.96 16.88
C PHE A 229 -2.25 -13.99 16.27
N ALA A 230 -3.27 -13.55 15.54
CA ALA A 230 -4.19 -14.46 14.84
C ALA A 230 -3.46 -15.34 13.82
N TYR A 231 -2.50 -14.78 13.09
CA TYR A 231 -1.63 -15.52 12.19
C TYR A 231 -0.82 -16.60 12.95
N ARG A 232 -0.12 -16.21 14.02
CA ARG A 232 0.70 -17.14 14.79
C ARG A 232 -0.15 -18.28 15.38
N ALA A 233 -1.28 -17.96 15.99
CA ALA A 233 -2.20 -18.94 16.56
C ALA A 233 -2.79 -19.89 15.49
N HIS A 234 -3.12 -19.33 14.31
CA HIS A 234 -3.57 -20.13 13.16
C HIS A 234 -2.48 -21.10 12.67
N ARG A 235 -1.23 -20.63 12.54
CA ARG A 235 -0.08 -21.45 12.14
C ARG A 235 0.24 -22.55 13.14
N MET A 236 -0.03 -22.34 14.43
CA MET A 236 0.12 -23.35 15.50
C MET A 236 -1.08 -24.30 15.62
N GLY A 237 -2.14 -24.11 14.81
CA GLY A 237 -3.34 -24.93 14.87
C GLY A 237 -4.25 -24.63 16.09
N LEU A 238 -3.96 -23.56 16.86
CA LEU A 238 -4.73 -23.20 18.06
C LEU A 238 -6.09 -22.56 17.72
N ILE A 239 -6.17 -21.88 16.59
CA ILE A 239 -7.41 -21.27 16.09
C ILE A 239 -7.54 -21.47 14.57
N ARG A 240 -8.77 -21.35 14.06
CA ARG A 240 -9.05 -21.26 12.62
C ARG A 240 -9.43 -19.84 12.27
N SER A 241 -8.45 -18.99 11.94
CA SER A 241 -8.71 -17.60 11.53
C SER A 241 -9.28 -17.57 10.13
N ARG A 242 -10.46 -16.93 9.94
CA ARG A 242 -11.12 -16.76 8.64
C ARG A 242 -10.23 -16.06 7.60
N LEU A 243 -9.35 -15.18 8.04
CA LEU A 243 -8.43 -14.44 7.16
C LEU A 243 -7.43 -15.38 6.46
N PHE A 244 -6.92 -16.41 7.17
CA PHE A 244 -5.84 -17.29 6.69
C PHE A 244 -6.33 -18.67 6.19
N GLN A 245 -7.64 -18.88 6.13
CA GLN A 245 -8.20 -20.08 5.50
C GLN A 245 -8.04 -20.03 3.98
N PRO A 246 -7.94 -21.19 3.30
CA PRO A 246 -7.98 -21.29 1.84
C PRO A 246 -9.16 -20.61 1.20
#